data_168befc8aa92514a5e476e8c58864302
#
_entry.id   168befc8aa92514a5e476e8c58864302
#
_cell.length_a   1.000
_cell.length_b   1.000
_cell.length_c   1.000
_cell.angle_alpha   90.00
_cell.angle_beta   90.00
_cell.angle_gamma   90.00
#
_symmetry.space_group_name_H-M   'P 1'
#
loop_
_entity.id
_entity.type
_entity.pdbx_description
1 polymer ?
#
loop_
_entity_poly.entity_id
_entity_poly.type
_entity_poly.pdbx_seq_one_letter_code
_entity_poly.pdbx_strand_id
1 'polypeptide(L)'
;MVVRRIWDAEVVGSNPITLIMHSTKFYKLKDVAKETALGNGRQKKHVSLIVVRNRIISIGTNQHKSHPRARQIGYRYDEVHSELDALIRCKERKNLVLVNFRFNRFGEMRISRPCDLCTPWCKMIFDRIYYSTRTGFEKLEY
;
A
#
# COMPACT_ATOMS: atom_id res chain seq x y z
N MET A 1 4.65 -0.35 -15.53
CA MET A 1 3.93 -0.79 -14.33
C MET A 1 3.21 -2.10 -14.62
N VAL A 2 3.36 -3.07 -13.76
CA VAL A 2 2.69 -4.36 -13.90
C VAL A 2 1.35 -4.29 -13.20
N VAL A 3 0.28 -4.63 -13.92
CA VAL A 3 -1.05 -4.73 -13.34
C VAL A 3 -1.33 -6.20 -13.06
N ARG A 4 -1.59 -6.54 -11.80
CA ARG A 4 -1.90 -7.90 -11.40
C ARG A 4 -3.35 -8.01 -10.96
N ARG A 5 -4.04 -9.02 -11.44
CA ARG A 5 -5.30 -9.43 -10.84
C ARG A 5 -4.99 -10.19 -9.56
N ILE A 6 -5.59 -9.76 -8.47
CA ILE A 6 -5.35 -10.34 -7.15
C ILE A 6 -6.21 -11.58 -6.96
N TRP A 7 -7.37 -11.61 -7.62
CA TRP A 7 -8.34 -12.68 -7.55
C TRP A 7 -9.14 -12.73 -8.84
N ASP A 8 -9.70 -13.91 -9.14
CA ASP A 8 -10.41 -14.15 -10.37
C ASP A 8 -11.82 -13.55 -10.38
N ALA A 9 -12.46 -13.64 -11.56
CA ALA A 9 -13.74 -13.03 -11.87
C ALA A 9 -14.95 -13.58 -11.07
N GLU A 10 -14.72 -14.38 -10.06
CA GLU A 10 -15.75 -14.87 -9.13
C GLU A 10 -16.39 -13.76 -8.32
N VAL A 11 -15.89 -12.57 -8.52
CA VAL A 11 -16.39 -11.36 -7.87
C VAL A 11 -17.58 -10.86 -8.64
N VAL A 12 -18.67 -11.57 -8.59
CA VAL A 12 -19.89 -11.14 -9.27
C VAL A 12 -20.71 -10.27 -8.31
N GLY A 13 -20.94 -9.02 -8.71
CA GLY A 13 -21.84 -8.11 -7.99
C GLY A 13 -21.32 -7.57 -6.66
N SER A 14 -20.06 -7.81 -6.32
CA SER A 14 -19.48 -7.30 -5.07
C SER A 14 -18.69 -6.02 -5.29
N ASN A 15 -18.82 -5.10 -4.34
CA ASN A 15 -18.02 -3.90 -4.31
C ASN A 15 -16.54 -4.29 -4.09
N PRO A 16 -15.59 -3.77 -4.90
CA PRO A 16 -14.16 -4.05 -4.72
C PRO A 16 -13.64 -3.79 -3.31
N ILE A 17 -14.17 -2.78 -2.64
CA ILE A 17 -13.82 -2.45 -1.26
C ILE A 17 -14.21 -3.58 -0.31
N THR A 18 -15.39 -4.17 -0.50
CA THR A 18 -15.86 -5.31 0.30
C THR A 18 -14.93 -6.50 0.14
N LEU A 19 -14.40 -6.73 -1.07
CA LEU A 19 -13.45 -7.81 -1.33
C LEU A 19 -12.14 -7.60 -0.63
N ILE A 20 -11.63 -6.39 -0.60
CA ILE A 20 -10.40 -6.07 0.12
C ILE A 20 -10.58 -6.33 1.61
N MET A 21 -11.78 -6.07 2.14
CA MET A 21 -12.10 -6.35 3.53
C MET A 21 -12.18 -7.83 3.87
N HIS A 22 -12.36 -8.70 2.88
CA HIS A 22 -12.41 -10.14 3.11
C HIS A 22 -11.01 -10.65 3.44
N SER A 23 -10.84 -11.35 4.55
CA SER A 23 -9.53 -11.79 5.05
C SER A 23 -8.75 -12.61 4.02
N THR A 24 -9.40 -13.51 3.26
CA THR A 24 -8.74 -14.30 2.22
C THR A 24 -8.12 -13.42 1.15
N LYS A 25 -8.83 -12.37 0.73
CA LYS A 25 -8.31 -11.43 -0.27
C LYS A 25 -7.19 -10.57 0.30
N PHE A 26 -7.28 -10.18 1.55
CA PHE A 26 -6.19 -9.47 2.23
C PHE A 26 -4.90 -10.30 2.23
N TYR A 27 -4.99 -11.60 2.50
CA TYR A 27 -3.80 -12.45 2.51
C TYR A 27 -3.17 -12.62 1.13
N LYS A 28 -3.96 -12.54 0.05
CA LYS A 28 -3.40 -12.47 -1.30
C LYS A 28 -2.60 -11.20 -1.53
N LEU A 29 -3.10 -10.06 -1.05
CA LEU A 29 -2.36 -8.80 -1.08
C LEU A 29 -1.09 -8.88 -0.23
N LYS A 30 -1.18 -9.49 0.94
CA LYS A 30 -0.05 -9.72 1.82
C LYS A 30 1.06 -10.50 1.12
N ASP A 31 0.72 -11.54 0.38
CA ASP A 31 1.70 -12.37 -0.32
C ASP A 31 2.48 -11.53 -1.36
N VAL A 32 1.80 -10.69 -2.12
CA VAL A 32 2.45 -9.78 -3.07
C VAL A 32 3.35 -8.78 -2.33
N ALA A 33 2.86 -8.20 -1.25
CA ALA A 33 3.62 -7.22 -0.48
C ALA A 33 4.86 -7.85 0.16
N LYS A 34 4.72 -9.06 0.71
CA LYS A 34 5.83 -9.78 1.34
C LYS A 34 6.91 -10.15 0.31
N GLU A 35 6.51 -10.64 -0.85
CA GLU A 35 7.43 -10.91 -1.95
C GLU A 35 8.21 -9.64 -2.34
N THR A 36 7.54 -8.51 -2.42
CA THR A 36 8.17 -7.22 -2.71
C THR A 36 9.14 -6.80 -1.60
N ALA A 37 8.74 -6.98 -0.35
CA ALA A 37 9.55 -6.56 0.80
C ALA A 37 10.84 -7.36 0.94
N LEU A 38 10.79 -8.66 0.67
CA LEU A 38 11.90 -9.58 0.90
C LEU A 38 12.67 -9.92 -0.37
N GLY A 39 12.19 -9.50 -1.53
CA GLY A 39 12.83 -9.82 -2.81
C GLY A 39 14.09 -9.00 -3.08
N ASN A 40 14.88 -9.47 -4.05
CA ASN A 40 16.04 -8.75 -4.61
C ASN A 40 17.17 -8.47 -3.62
N GLY A 41 17.30 -9.23 -2.54
CA GLY A 41 18.41 -9.11 -1.59
C GLY A 41 18.43 -7.83 -0.76
N ARG A 42 17.48 -6.92 -0.97
CA ARG A 42 17.34 -5.71 -0.16
C ARG A 42 15.98 -5.72 0.52
N GLN A 43 16.00 -5.84 1.81
CA GLN A 43 14.77 -5.81 2.59
C GLN A 43 14.16 -4.41 2.59
N LYS A 44 12.94 -4.31 2.12
CA LYS A 44 12.11 -3.11 2.22
C LYS A 44 11.03 -3.36 3.25
N LYS A 45 11.13 -2.71 4.40
CA LYS A 45 10.21 -2.94 5.51
C LYS A 45 8.79 -2.49 5.21
N HIS A 46 8.63 -1.40 4.49
CA HIS A 46 7.33 -0.82 4.17
C HIS A 46 6.99 -1.03 2.71
N VAL A 47 5.79 -1.54 2.45
CA VAL A 47 5.25 -1.73 1.10
C VAL A 47 3.85 -1.14 1.06
N SER A 48 3.58 -0.32 0.07
CA SER A 48 2.25 0.24 -0.19
C SER A 48 1.73 -0.27 -1.52
N LEU A 49 0.51 -0.78 -1.52
CA LEU A 49 -0.18 -1.20 -2.72
C LEU A 49 -1.30 -0.21 -3.01
N ILE A 50 -1.43 0.22 -4.27
CA ILE A 50 -2.61 0.96 -4.71
C ILE A 50 -3.45 0.02 -5.54
N VAL A 51 -4.71 -0.15 -5.14
CA VAL A 51 -5.64 -1.10 -5.72
C VAL A 51 -6.82 -0.34 -6.34
N VAL A 52 -7.17 -0.71 -7.55
CA VAL A 52 -8.36 -0.18 -8.26
C VAL A 52 -9.04 -1.36 -8.94
N ARG A 53 -10.34 -1.51 -8.67
CA ARG A 53 -11.16 -2.54 -9.34
C ARG A 53 -10.54 -3.93 -9.32
N ASN A 54 -10.19 -4.42 -8.15
CA ASN A 54 -9.60 -5.75 -7.96
C ASN A 54 -8.19 -5.92 -8.56
N ARG A 55 -7.48 -4.84 -8.86
CA ARG A 55 -6.14 -4.91 -9.43
C ARG A 55 -5.18 -4.08 -8.62
N ILE A 56 -3.99 -4.61 -8.42
CA ILE A 56 -2.86 -3.81 -7.93
C ILE A 56 -2.34 -3.01 -9.13
N ILE A 57 -2.48 -1.69 -9.07
CA ILE A 57 -2.04 -0.81 -10.16
C ILE A 57 -0.71 -0.12 -9.86
N SER A 58 -0.28 -0.13 -8.61
CA SER A 58 1.00 0.43 -8.23
C SER A 58 1.52 -0.22 -6.95
N ILE A 59 2.83 -0.36 -6.87
CA ILE A 59 3.52 -0.87 -5.69
C ILE A 59 4.62 0.12 -5.35
N GLY A 60 4.62 0.59 -4.10
CA GLY A 60 5.64 1.49 -3.60
C GLY A 60 6.37 0.90 -2.40
N THR A 61 7.62 1.27 -2.25
CA THR A 61 8.43 0.91 -1.09
C THR A 61 9.12 2.17 -0.57
N ASN A 62 9.55 2.16 0.68
CA ASN A 62 10.32 3.28 1.21
C ASN A 62 11.65 3.41 0.44
N GLN A 63 12.00 4.62 0.05
CA GLN A 63 13.18 4.92 -0.74
C GLN A 63 14.08 5.90 -0.02
N HIS A 64 15.39 5.73 -0.20
CA HIS A 64 16.40 6.67 0.27
C HIS A 64 16.81 7.58 -0.88
N LYS A 65 15.94 8.52 -1.22
CA LYS A 65 16.19 9.50 -2.27
C LYS A 65 15.35 10.74 -1.99
N SER A 66 15.76 11.88 -2.52
CA SER A 66 14.95 13.09 -2.45
C SER A 66 13.95 13.14 -3.60
N HIS A 67 12.80 13.75 -3.33
CA HIS A 67 11.78 14.01 -4.33
C HIS A 67 11.07 15.32 -3.97
N PRO A 68 10.73 16.18 -4.96
CA PRO A 68 10.09 17.46 -4.66
C PRO A 68 8.81 17.33 -3.85
N ARG A 69 7.97 16.35 -4.13
CA ARG A 69 6.74 16.12 -3.36
C ARG A 69 7.03 15.70 -1.92
N ALA A 70 8.07 14.89 -1.71
CA ALA A 70 8.46 14.49 -0.36
C ALA A 70 8.89 15.69 0.47
N ARG A 71 9.61 16.62 -0.12
CA ARG A 71 10.00 17.86 0.56
C ARG A 71 8.79 18.73 0.91
N GLN A 72 7.82 18.83 0.00
CA GLN A 72 6.59 19.59 0.23
C GLN A 72 5.77 19.00 1.38
N ILE A 73 5.77 17.70 1.51
CA ILE A 73 5.07 17.00 2.61
C ILE A 73 5.81 17.19 3.94
N GLY A 74 7.13 17.40 3.89
CA GLY A 74 7.94 17.56 5.09
C GLY A 74 8.72 16.33 5.50
N TYR A 75 8.87 15.35 4.61
CA TYR A 75 9.74 14.20 4.87
C TYR A 75 11.19 14.64 5.00
N ARG A 76 11.98 13.79 5.66
CA ARG A 76 13.42 14.03 5.77
C ARG A 76 14.05 14.14 4.38
N TYR A 77 15.15 14.82 4.32
CA TYR A 77 15.83 15.24 3.11
C TYR A 77 16.01 14.16 2.05
N ASP A 78 16.33 12.94 2.44
CA ASP A 78 16.65 11.83 1.55
C ASP A 78 15.67 10.66 1.70
N GLU A 79 14.40 10.96 2.00
CA GLU A 79 13.43 9.94 2.33
C GLU A 79 12.14 10.12 1.51
N VAL A 80 11.68 9.02 0.92
CA VAL A 80 10.35 8.93 0.30
C VAL A 80 9.64 7.74 0.92
N HIS A 81 8.52 7.99 1.58
CA HIS A 81 7.73 6.93 2.19
C HIS A 81 7.03 6.08 1.14
N SER A 82 6.68 4.84 1.48
CA SER A 82 6.12 3.89 0.53
C SER A 82 4.81 4.37 -0.10
N GLU A 83 3.98 5.06 0.66
CA GLU A 83 2.71 5.60 0.17
C GLU A 83 2.95 6.60 -0.97
N LEU A 84 3.90 7.50 -0.79
CA LEU A 84 4.22 8.49 -1.82
C LEU A 84 4.92 7.82 -3.01
N ASP A 85 5.80 6.87 -2.77
CA ASP A 85 6.44 6.11 -3.86
C ASP A 85 5.40 5.40 -4.73
N ALA A 86 4.41 4.76 -4.10
CA ALA A 86 3.31 4.13 -4.81
C ALA A 86 2.50 5.15 -5.62
N LEU A 87 2.20 6.31 -5.05
CA LEU A 87 1.43 7.35 -5.73
C LEU A 87 2.19 7.93 -6.92
N ILE A 88 3.48 8.19 -6.78
CA ILE A 88 4.33 8.70 -7.86
C ILE A 88 4.34 7.73 -9.05
N ARG A 89 4.35 6.43 -8.78
CA ARG A 89 4.35 5.39 -9.81
C ARG A 89 2.96 5.12 -10.39
N CYS A 90 1.91 5.66 -9.78
CA CYS A 90 0.53 5.39 -10.14
C CYS A 90 0.07 6.38 -11.22
N LYS A 91 -0.49 5.86 -12.31
CA LYS A 91 -1.03 6.68 -13.39
C LYS A 91 -2.50 7.03 -13.18
N GLU A 92 -3.22 6.21 -12.43
CA GLU A 92 -4.61 6.45 -12.09
C GLU A 92 -4.72 7.52 -11.02
N ARG A 93 -5.86 8.23 -10.98
CA ARG A 93 -6.09 9.30 -10.00
C ARG A 93 -7.45 9.24 -9.32
N LYS A 94 -8.30 8.28 -9.70
CA LYS A 94 -9.65 8.12 -9.14
C LYS A 94 -9.86 6.73 -8.59
N ASN A 95 -10.69 6.65 -7.56
CA ASN A 95 -11.10 5.39 -6.94
C ASN A 95 -9.92 4.57 -6.40
N LEU A 96 -8.93 5.27 -5.87
CA LEU A 96 -7.73 4.64 -5.35
C LEU A 96 -7.95 4.11 -3.95
N VAL A 97 -7.54 2.88 -3.72
CA VAL A 97 -7.51 2.26 -2.39
C VAL A 97 -6.06 1.98 -2.03
N LEU A 98 -5.63 2.50 -0.89
CA LEU A 98 -4.29 2.27 -0.38
C LEU A 98 -4.31 1.11 0.60
N VAL A 99 -3.39 0.17 0.42
CA VAL A 99 -3.19 -0.92 1.38
C VAL A 99 -1.73 -0.95 1.77
N ASN A 100 -1.46 -0.63 3.02
CA ASN A 100 -0.10 -0.57 3.55
C ASN A 100 0.27 -1.86 4.27
N PHE A 101 1.53 -2.26 4.07
CA PHE A 101 2.12 -3.38 4.79
C PHE A 101 3.46 -2.98 5.39
N ARG A 102 3.78 -3.57 6.51
CA ARG A 102 5.10 -3.48 7.11
C ARG A 102 5.51 -4.86 7.58
N PHE A 103 6.77 -5.22 7.29
CA PHE A 103 7.35 -6.49 7.70
C PHE A 103 8.65 -6.24 8.44
N ASN A 104 8.91 -7.07 9.45
CA ASN A 104 10.23 -7.10 10.07
C ASN A 104 11.20 -7.94 9.21
N ARG A 105 12.43 -8.07 9.66
CA ARG A 105 13.46 -8.81 8.92
C ARG A 105 13.15 -10.31 8.75
N PHE A 106 12.25 -10.84 9.55
CA PHE A 106 11.80 -12.24 9.47
C PHE A 106 10.56 -12.43 8.61
N GLY A 107 10.05 -11.38 7.99
CA GLY A 107 8.86 -11.45 7.16
C GLY A 107 7.55 -11.46 7.94
N GLU A 108 7.58 -11.10 9.21
CA GLU A 108 6.37 -11.03 10.03
C GLU A 108 5.70 -9.67 9.89
N MET A 109 4.37 -9.65 9.77
CA MET A 109 3.61 -8.40 9.68
C MET A 109 3.73 -7.57 10.95
N ARG A 110 3.78 -6.26 10.75
CA ARG A 110 3.78 -5.24 11.81
C ARG A 110 2.78 -4.16 11.46
N ILE A 111 2.48 -3.29 12.42
CA ILE A 111 1.56 -2.17 12.22
C ILE A 111 2.15 -1.22 11.17
N SER A 112 1.33 -0.92 10.16
CA SER A 112 1.74 -0.09 9.01
C SER A 112 0.84 1.14 8.84
N ARG A 113 0.22 1.61 9.91
CA ARG A 113 -0.60 2.83 9.85
C ARG A 113 0.24 3.98 9.28
N PRO A 114 -0.30 4.77 8.32
CA PRO A 114 0.41 5.94 7.81
C PRO A 114 0.85 6.88 8.93
N CYS A 115 2.05 7.42 8.81
CA CYS A 115 2.59 8.34 9.81
C CYS A 115 1.83 9.67 9.79
N ASP A 116 2.13 10.53 10.77
CA ASP A 116 1.46 11.84 10.90
C ASP A 116 1.67 12.75 9.70
N LEU A 117 2.78 12.60 8.99
CA LEU A 117 3.04 13.37 7.76
C LEU A 117 2.28 12.81 6.56
N CYS A 118 2.12 11.50 6.48
CA CYS A 118 1.41 10.86 5.38
C CYS A 118 -0.10 10.96 5.50
N THR A 119 -0.64 10.85 6.71
CA THR A 119 -2.08 10.74 6.96
C THR A 119 -2.90 11.85 6.31
N PRO A 120 -2.55 13.15 6.44
CA PRO A 120 -3.37 14.20 5.85
C PRO A 120 -3.52 14.10 4.33
N TRP A 121 -2.42 13.94 3.61
CA TRP A 121 -2.50 13.89 2.16
C TRP A 121 -3.07 12.57 1.66
N CYS A 122 -2.83 11.47 2.37
CA CYS A 122 -3.42 10.17 2.02
C CYS A 122 -4.94 10.21 2.11
N LYS A 123 -5.49 10.84 3.15
CA LYS A 123 -6.94 10.99 3.29
C LYS A 123 -7.56 11.80 2.18
N MET A 124 -6.83 12.73 1.60
CA MET A 124 -7.31 13.55 0.48
C MET A 124 -7.34 12.78 -0.83
N ILE A 125 -6.43 11.84 -1.03
CA ILE A 125 -6.22 11.18 -2.31
C ILE A 125 -6.90 9.82 -2.38
N PHE A 126 -6.86 9.05 -1.31
CA PHE A 126 -7.38 7.69 -1.30
C PHE A 126 -8.80 7.63 -0.76
N ASP A 127 -9.67 6.88 -1.45
CA ASP A 127 -11.05 6.66 -1.01
C ASP A 127 -11.11 5.81 0.26
N ARG A 128 -10.20 4.86 0.36
CA ARG A 128 -10.06 3.97 1.53
C ARG A 128 -8.59 3.70 1.76
N ILE A 129 -8.24 3.54 3.02
CA ILE A 129 -6.88 3.20 3.44
C ILE A 129 -6.98 2.04 4.42
N TYR A 130 -6.28 0.96 4.10
CA TYR A 130 -6.14 -0.19 4.97
C TYR A 130 -4.67 -0.36 5.34
N TYR A 131 -4.40 -0.86 6.51
CA TYR A 131 -3.04 -1.10 6.95
C TYR A 131 -2.92 -2.41 7.73
N SER A 132 -1.76 -3.06 7.62
CA SER A 132 -1.49 -4.28 8.34
C SER A 132 -1.33 -4.03 9.84
N THR A 133 -1.72 -5.04 10.61
CA THR A 133 -1.40 -5.15 12.03
C THR A 133 -0.62 -6.45 12.23
N ARG A 134 -0.29 -6.77 13.46
CA ARG A 134 0.41 -8.05 13.73
C ARG A 134 -0.42 -9.27 13.39
N THR A 135 -1.74 -9.14 13.44
CA THR A 135 -2.66 -10.29 13.32
C THR A 135 -3.61 -10.20 12.13
N GLY A 136 -3.61 -9.09 11.39
CA GLY A 136 -4.54 -8.90 10.29
C GLY A 136 -4.41 -7.53 9.68
N PHE A 137 -5.52 -6.83 9.55
CA PHE A 137 -5.56 -5.49 8.97
C PHE A 137 -6.66 -4.65 9.60
N GLU A 138 -6.51 -3.35 9.47
CA GLU A 138 -7.51 -2.38 9.92
C GLU A 138 -7.73 -1.32 8.84
N LYS A 139 -8.90 -0.69 8.89
CA LYS A 139 -9.24 0.44 8.03
C LYS A 139 -8.97 1.73 8.78
N LEU A 140 -8.30 2.67 8.11
CA LEU A 140 -8.09 4.00 8.67
C LEU A 140 -9.42 4.77 8.62
N GLU A 141 -9.84 5.28 9.77
CA GLU A 141 -11.05 6.12 9.84
C GLU A 141 -10.73 7.55 9.41
N TYR A 142 -11.67 8.13 8.67
CA TYR A 142 -11.54 9.48 8.14
C TYR A 142 -12.29 10.49 9.00
#